data_e49ebb8587a1b76ae3253d04a6ba7703
#
_entry.id   e49ebb8587a1b76ae3253d04a6ba7703
#
_cell.length_a   1.000
_cell.length_b   1.000
_cell.length_c   1.000
_cell.angle_alpha   90.00
_cell.angle_beta   90.00
_cell.angle_gamma   90.00
#
_symmetry.space_group_name_H-M   'P 1'
#
loop_
_entity.id
_entity.type
_entity.pdbx_description
1 polymer ?
#
loop_
_entity_poly.entity_id
_entity_poly.type
_entity_poly.pdbx_seq_one_letter_code
_entity_poly.pdbx_strand_id
1 'polypeptide(L)'
;TRGDGVVGEDVTENIAFVPSIPTRLGGSGHPPIVEVRGEVFFESAIFTQLNADQVAAGDRVFANARNAASGSLRQVAENKSPAALERMRKRLGRLSMLVHGIGAWPNPPVESQSEIYGLLKSWGLPTSTHFQVKKTAADAAGFIQYFGEHRDSVEHEIDGIVVKVDELELHNELGATSRAPRWAIAYKYPPEQVNTKLLDVVVSVGRTGRVTPFAVMQPVRVAGSVVRQATLHNQDVVKAKGVLIGDTVVLRKAGDVIPEVLGPVVELRDGSEREFVMPANCPVCGTPLAPAKEGDVDLRCPNSRSCPAQVRGRVEHVGSRGALDIEGLGEVGAAALTQPDYPEQPPLVTEAGLFSLTMTDLFPIRVRVRDTETGLVKLNDDGTERMETPFRRRRRKTGRDADPALDPADEAFAGDEQFVPSTAAVKLLSELEKAKTKDLWRMLVALSIRHVGPVAARALASYFGSIDAIRRASRDELAAVDGVGGIIADALIDWFAVDWHREIIERWTEAGVRFQIPNHPGPGAAVAVGGPLEGITVVATGSLDGFSREGALEAIMAAGGKAASSVSKKTDYVAAGPGAGSKLAKAEALGLRIIDAAQFARLLEFGPAGLDA
;
A
#
# COMPACT_ATOMS: atom_id res chain seq x y z
N THR A 1 -11.23 -1.34 1.32
CA THR A 1 -10.65 -0.35 0.40
C THR A 1 -9.13 -0.36 0.44
N ARG A 2 -8.48 -0.32 -0.71
CA ARG A 2 -7.03 -0.10 -0.77
C ARG A 2 -6.79 1.40 -0.72
N GLY A 3 -5.95 1.82 0.22
CA GLY A 3 -5.58 3.21 0.40
C GLY A 3 -4.33 3.33 1.26
N ASP A 4 -4.00 4.55 1.64
CA ASP A 4 -2.85 4.85 2.51
C ASP A 4 -3.17 4.76 4.02
N GLY A 5 -4.38 4.32 4.34
CA GLY A 5 -4.92 4.25 5.70
C GLY A 5 -5.78 5.46 6.08
N VAL A 6 -5.78 6.50 5.27
CA VAL A 6 -6.59 7.72 5.45
C VAL A 6 -7.59 7.86 4.31
N VAL A 7 -7.14 7.69 3.07
CA VAL A 7 -7.98 7.75 1.87
C VAL A 7 -8.02 6.37 1.20
N GLY A 8 -9.20 5.92 0.80
CA GLY A 8 -9.43 4.67 0.08
C GLY A 8 -9.98 4.89 -1.32
N GLU A 9 -9.97 3.84 -2.14
CA GLU A 9 -10.62 3.87 -3.46
C GLU A 9 -12.13 3.98 -3.28
N ASP A 10 -12.77 4.87 -4.03
CA ASP A 10 -14.23 4.98 -4.10
C ASP A 10 -14.79 3.83 -4.96
N VAL A 11 -15.62 3.01 -4.35
CA VAL A 11 -16.31 1.87 -4.97
C VAL A 11 -17.83 1.97 -4.82
N THR A 12 -18.33 3.15 -4.50
CA THR A 12 -19.75 3.41 -4.19
C THR A 12 -20.69 2.92 -5.30
N GLU A 13 -20.36 3.20 -6.55
CA GLU A 13 -21.17 2.75 -7.69
C GLU A 13 -21.29 1.23 -7.76
N ASN A 14 -20.22 0.50 -7.44
CA ASN A 14 -20.19 -0.96 -7.51
C ASN A 14 -20.88 -1.60 -6.30
N ILE A 15 -20.76 -1.00 -5.12
CA ILE A 15 -21.42 -1.47 -3.90
C ILE A 15 -22.94 -1.50 -4.04
N ALA A 16 -23.52 -0.58 -4.80
CA ALA A 16 -24.95 -0.55 -5.06
C ALA A 16 -25.53 -1.84 -5.69
N PHE A 17 -24.67 -2.67 -6.29
CA PHE A 17 -25.04 -3.96 -6.88
C PHE A 17 -24.82 -5.16 -5.93
N VAL A 18 -24.29 -4.95 -4.72
CA VAL A 18 -24.07 -6.02 -3.72
C VAL A 18 -25.33 -6.21 -2.88
N PRO A 19 -26.06 -7.32 -3.01
CA PRO A 19 -27.40 -7.45 -2.43
C PRO A 19 -27.44 -7.42 -0.90
N SER A 20 -26.37 -7.86 -0.25
CA SER A 20 -26.26 -7.89 1.21
C SER A 20 -26.02 -6.50 1.84
N ILE A 21 -25.74 -5.47 1.04
CA ILE A 21 -25.53 -4.10 1.53
C ILE A 21 -26.83 -3.32 1.35
N PRO A 22 -27.51 -2.91 2.44
CA PRO A 22 -28.75 -2.16 2.32
C PRO A 22 -28.49 -0.75 1.77
N THR A 23 -29.33 -0.27 0.88
CA THR A 23 -29.29 1.11 0.36
C THR A 23 -29.80 2.13 1.37
N ARG A 24 -30.48 1.67 2.42
CA ARG A 24 -31.03 2.47 3.52
C ARG A 24 -30.97 1.67 4.80
N LEU A 25 -30.48 2.27 5.87
CA LEU A 25 -30.51 1.66 7.19
C LEU A 25 -31.98 1.54 7.68
N GLY A 26 -32.31 0.39 8.25
CA GLY A 26 -33.57 0.13 8.94
C GLY A 26 -33.49 0.47 10.42
N GLY A 27 -34.57 0.20 11.15
CA GLY A 27 -34.61 0.43 12.60
C GLY A 27 -34.61 1.90 13.00
N SER A 28 -34.10 2.18 14.21
CA SER A 28 -34.01 3.51 14.79
C SER A 28 -32.75 3.65 15.63
N GLY A 29 -32.43 4.88 16.03
CA GLY A 29 -31.25 5.14 16.89
C GLY A 29 -29.91 5.20 16.18
N HIS A 30 -29.89 5.12 14.83
CA HIS A 30 -28.65 5.39 14.08
C HIS A 30 -28.37 6.91 14.05
N PRO A 31 -27.09 7.32 14.15
CA PRO A 31 -26.71 8.72 14.01
C PRO A 31 -26.90 9.19 12.56
N PRO A 32 -26.86 10.51 12.29
CA PRO A 32 -26.92 11.06 10.93
C PRO A 32 -25.82 10.52 10.01
N ILE A 33 -24.64 10.26 10.56
CA ILE A 33 -23.49 9.66 9.86
C ILE A 33 -22.87 8.61 10.76
N VAL A 34 -22.59 7.41 10.19
CA VAL A 34 -21.85 6.34 10.87
C VAL A 34 -20.92 5.67 9.88
N GLU A 35 -19.67 5.47 10.30
CA GLU A 35 -18.73 4.65 9.55
C GLU A 35 -18.91 3.18 9.96
N VAL A 36 -19.21 2.32 8.99
CA VAL A 36 -19.35 0.88 9.20
C VAL A 36 -18.23 0.17 8.44
N ARG A 37 -17.54 -0.75 9.11
CA ARG A 37 -16.42 -1.52 8.55
C ARG A 37 -16.82 -2.97 8.36
N GLY A 38 -16.57 -3.49 7.16
CA GLY A 38 -16.88 -4.87 6.79
C GLY A 38 -15.98 -5.40 5.71
N GLU A 39 -16.09 -6.70 5.45
CA GLU A 39 -15.38 -7.39 4.38
C GLU A 39 -16.39 -7.83 3.32
N VAL A 40 -16.05 -7.58 2.05
CA VAL A 40 -16.82 -8.03 0.88
C VAL A 40 -16.15 -9.28 0.32
N PHE A 41 -16.91 -10.34 0.11
CA PHE A 41 -16.37 -11.65 -0.26
C PHE A 41 -17.33 -12.41 -1.17
N PHE A 42 -16.86 -13.53 -1.74
CA PHE A 42 -17.71 -14.56 -2.34
C PHE A 42 -17.87 -15.71 -1.35
N GLU A 43 -19.10 -16.17 -1.15
CA GLU A 43 -19.34 -17.45 -0.48
C GLU A 43 -18.71 -18.60 -1.30
N SER A 44 -18.18 -19.60 -0.61
CA SER A 44 -17.42 -20.70 -1.23
C SER A 44 -18.22 -21.42 -2.34
N ALA A 45 -19.50 -21.68 -2.08
CA ALA A 45 -20.39 -22.30 -3.07
C ALA A 45 -20.63 -21.39 -4.31
N ILE A 46 -20.82 -20.07 -4.06
CA ILE A 46 -21.00 -19.08 -5.12
C ILE A 46 -19.74 -18.91 -5.95
N PHE A 47 -18.56 -18.92 -5.31
CA PHE A 47 -17.28 -18.86 -6.02
C PHE A 47 -17.05 -20.07 -6.93
N THR A 48 -17.41 -21.27 -6.46
CA THR A 48 -17.36 -22.50 -7.26
C THR A 48 -18.26 -22.38 -8.49
N GLN A 49 -19.50 -21.91 -8.31
CA GLN A 49 -20.44 -21.69 -9.43
C GLN A 49 -19.95 -20.62 -10.40
N LEU A 50 -19.35 -19.54 -9.88
CA LEU A 50 -18.76 -18.47 -10.70
C LEU A 50 -17.67 -19.03 -11.64
N ASN A 51 -16.79 -19.87 -11.12
CA ASN A 51 -15.75 -20.51 -11.92
C ASN A 51 -16.30 -21.54 -12.91
N ALA A 52 -17.35 -22.27 -12.57
CA ALA A 52 -18.05 -23.14 -13.51
C ALA A 52 -18.66 -22.36 -14.68
N ASP A 53 -19.26 -21.20 -14.42
CA ASP A 53 -19.79 -20.29 -15.44
C ASP A 53 -18.70 -19.73 -16.36
N GLN A 54 -17.51 -19.41 -15.80
CA GLN A 54 -16.34 -18.96 -16.57
C GLN A 54 -15.86 -20.06 -17.55
N VAL A 55 -15.75 -21.30 -17.06
CA VAL A 55 -15.39 -22.45 -17.91
C VAL A 55 -16.41 -22.63 -19.03
N ALA A 56 -17.70 -22.58 -18.75
CA ALA A 56 -18.77 -22.73 -19.72
C ALA A 56 -18.75 -21.61 -20.80
N ALA A 57 -18.31 -20.41 -20.42
CA ALA A 57 -18.15 -19.28 -21.32
C ALA A 57 -16.82 -19.28 -22.11
N GLY A 58 -15.89 -20.21 -21.83
CA GLY A 58 -14.54 -20.19 -22.37
C GLY A 58 -13.65 -19.06 -21.82
N ASP A 59 -14.07 -18.47 -20.71
CA ASP A 59 -13.35 -17.39 -20.03
C ASP A 59 -12.35 -17.95 -19.01
N ARG A 60 -11.39 -17.12 -18.62
CA ARG A 60 -10.39 -17.48 -17.59
C ARG A 60 -11.03 -17.63 -16.22
N VAL A 61 -10.77 -18.74 -15.53
CA VAL A 61 -11.21 -18.95 -14.15
C VAL A 61 -10.46 -18.06 -13.17
N PHE A 62 -11.10 -17.73 -12.05
CA PHE A 62 -10.47 -17.00 -10.97
C PHE A 62 -9.64 -17.92 -10.08
N ALA A 63 -8.44 -17.49 -9.72
CA ALA A 63 -7.51 -18.29 -8.94
C ALA A 63 -7.98 -18.50 -7.49
N ASN A 64 -8.54 -17.48 -6.84
CA ASN A 64 -9.11 -17.57 -5.50
C ASN A 64 -10.25 -16.57 -5.29
N ALA A 65 -11.10 -16.85 -4.29
CA ALA A 65 -12.28 -16.05 -3.99
C ALA A 65 -11.92 -14.61 -3.55
N ARG A 66 -10.88 -14.42 -2.74
CA ARG A 66 -10.43 -13.12 -2.21
C ARG A 66 -10.04 -12.16 -3.33
N ASN A 67 -9.17 -12.61 -4.25
CA ASN A 67 -8.74 -11.79 -5.38
C ASN A 67 -9.88 -11.54 -6.38
N ALA A 68 -10.76 -12.52 -6.57
CA ALA A 68 -11.95 -12.37 -7.42
C ALA A 68 -12.91 -11.32 -6.85
N ALA A 69 -13.17 -11.31 -5.55
CA ALA A 69 -14.02 -10.33 -4.88
C ALA A 69 -13.44 -8.92 -4.99
N SER A 70 -12.18 -8.74 -4.59
CA SER A 70 -11.46 -7.46 -4.70
C SER A 70 -11.41 -6.94 -6.15
N GLY A 71 -11.08 -7.81 -7.12
CA GLY A 71 -11.03 -7.46 -8.53
C GLY A 71 -12.40 -7.13 -9.13
N SER A 72 -13.47 -7.77 -8.64
CA SER A 72 -14.83 -7.48 -9.06
C SER A 72 -15.31 -6.13 -8.55
N LEU A 73 -15.06 -5.84 -7.28
CA LEU A 73 -15.49 -4.61 -6.63
C LEU A 73 -14.81 -3.35 -7.19
N ARG A 74 -13.62 -3.48 -7.74
CA ARG A 74 -12.79 -2.38 -8.28
C ARG A 74 -12.95 -2.15 -9.77
N GLN A 75 -13.88 -2.83 -10.44
CA GLN A 75 -14.08 -2.64 -11.88
C GLN A 75 -14.67 -1.25 -12.17
N VAL A 76 -14.09 -0.58 -13.15
CA VAL A 76 -14.59 0.69 -13.66
C VAL A 76 -15.62 0.42 -14.76
N ALA A 77 -16.78 1.07 -14.68
CA ALA A 77 -17.87 0.92 -15.66
C ALA A 77 -17.61 1.65 -16.98
N GLU A 78 -16.83 2.74 -16.92
CA GLU A 78 -16.50 3.57 -18.08
C GLU A 78 -15.86 2.76 -19.21
N ASN A 79 -16.27 3.05 -20.43
CA ASN A 79 -15.77 2.41 -21.66
C ASN A 79 -16.02 0.90 -21.79
N LYS A 80 -16.90 0.30 -20.97
CA LYS A 80 -17.33 -1.10 -21.15
C LYS A 80 -18.49 -1.19 -22.14
N SER A 81 -18.47 -2.25 -22.95
CA SER A 81 -19.62 -2.59 -23.80
C SER A 81 -20.84 -2.99 -22.93
N PRO A 82 -22.09 -2.84 -23.44
CA PRO A 82 -23.29 -3.25 -22.70
C PRO A 82 -23.21 -4.68 -22.14
N ALA A 83 -22.72 -5.63 -22.93
CA ALA A 83 -22.54 -7.01 -22.49
C ALA A 83 -21.47 -7.17 -21.39
N ALA A 84 -20.40 -6.37 -21.43
CA ALA A 84 -19.38 -6.37 -20.38
C ALA A 84 -19.89 -5.73 -19.07
N LEU A 85 -20.72 -4.69 -19.17
CA LEU A 85 -21.39 -4.08 -18.02
C LEU A 85 -22.37 -5.05 -17.37
N GLU A 86 -23.15 -5.78 -18.15
CA GLU A 86 -24.07 -6.79 -17.65
C GLU A 86 -23.34 -7.91 -16.91
N ARG A 87 -22.23 -8.43 -17.48
CA ARG A 87 -21.38 -9.43 -16.81
C ARG A 87 -20.80 -8.90 -15.51
N MET A 88 -20.35 -7.64 -15.48
CA MET A 88 -19.85 -6.97 -14.29
C MET A 88 -20.93 -6.90 -13.20
N ARG A 89 -22.13 -6.39 -13.51
CA ARG A 89 -23.25 -6.28 -12.57
C ARG A 89 -23.69 -7.64 -12.04
N LYS A 90 -23.79 -8.65 -12.93
CA LYS A 90 -24.11 -10.04 -12.53
C LYS A 90 -23.08 -10.60 -11.54
N ARG A 91 -21.80 -10.27 -11.71
CA ARG A 91 -20.73 -10.68 -10.78
C ARG A 91 -20.81 -9.94 -9.46
N LEU A 92 -21.02 -8.62 -9.46
CA LEU A 92 -21.24 -7.83 -8.25
C LEU A 92 -22.45 -8.30 -7.45
N GLY A 93 -23.53 -8.70 -8.13
CA GLY A 93 -24.71 -9.26 -7.51
C GLY A 93 -24.53 -10.63 -6.83
N ARG A 94 -23.36 -11.24 -6.96
CA ARG A 94 -22.98 -12.49 -6.27
C ARG A 94 -22.09 -12.28 -5.05
N LEU A 95 -21.68 -11.03 -4.80
CA LEU A 95 -20.88 -10.69 -3.63
C LEU A 95 -21.75 -10.62 -2.38
N SER A 96 -21.18 -11.04 -1.28
CA SER A 96 -21.71 -10.88 0.07
C SER A 96 -20.83 -9.96 0.89
N MET A 97 -21.37 -9.37 1.97
CA MET A 97 -20.60 -8.57 2.92
C MET A 97 -20.91 -9.03 4.35
N LEU A 98 -19.90 -9.01 5.20
CA LEU A 98 -20.07 -9.13 6.65
C LEU A 98 -19.45 -7.91 7.33
N VAL A 99 -20.24 -7.30 8.21
CA VAL A 99 -19.82 -6.14 9.00
C VAL A 99 -19.16 -6.64 10.28
N HIS A 100 -18.01 -6.08 10.62
CA HIS A 100 -17.22 -6.51 11.79
C HIS A 100 -16.91 -5.38 12.78
N GLY A 101 -17.35 -4.15 12.51
CA GLY A 101 -17.10 -3.03 13.41
C GLY A 101 -17.65 -1.70 12.88
N ILE A 102 -17.57 -0.72 13.74
CA ILE A 102 -17.81 0.69 13.43
C ILE A 102 -16.50 1.45 13.46
N GLY A 103 -16.43 2.55 12.71
CA GLY A 103 -15.33 3.50 12.72
C GLY A 103 -15.68 4.74 13.55
N ALA A 104 -15.74 5.88 12.90
CA ALA A 104 -16.05 7.15 13.54
C ALA A 104 -17.51 7.19 14.01
N TRP A 105 -17.74 6.83 15.24
CA TRP A 105 -18.96 7.07 15.98
C TRP A 105 -18.61 7.26 17.46
N PRO A 106 -18.41 8.48 17.90
CA PRO A 106 -18.15 8.76 19.30
C PRO A 106 -19.40 8.42 20.13
N ASN A 107 -19.19 7.75 21.26
CA ASN A 107 -20.22 7.39 22.24
C ASN A 107 -21.40 6.58 21.64
N PRO A 108 -21.17 5.39 21.07
CA PRO A 108 -22.28 4.53 20.70
C PRO A 108 -23.12 4.22 21.96
N PRO A 109 -24.44 4.08 21.84
CA PRO A 109 -25.34 3.84 22.99
C PRO A 109 -25.28 2.38 23.49
N VAL A 110 -24.08 1.79 23.51
CA VAL A 110 -23.79 0.41 23.89
C VAL A 110 -22.43 0.34 24.58
N GLU A 111 -22.24 -0.63 25.46
CA GLU A 111 -21.02 -0.74 26.28
C GLU A 111 -20.06 -1.83 25.77
N SER A 112 -20.53 -2.69 24.86
CA SER A 112 -19.72 -3.82 24.39
C SER A 112 -19.68 -3.96 22.86
N GLN A 113 -18.63 -4.60 22.36
CA GLN A 113 -18.45 -4.95 20.94
C GLN A 113 -19.56 -5.92 20.47
N SER A 114 -20.00 -6.82 21.33
CA SER A 114 -21.07 -7.75 21.02
C SER A 114 -22.42 -7.05 20.86
N GLU A 115 -22.71 -6.02 21.66
CA GLU A 115 -23.90 -5.18 21.49
C GLU A 115 -23.85 -4.35 20.20
N ILE A 116 -22.65 -3.90 19.76
CA ILE A 116 -22.47 -3.26 18.44
C ILE A 116 -22.99 -4.18 17.33
N TYR A 117 -22.67 -5.47 17.35
CA TYR A 117 -23.18 -6.40 16.34
C TYR A 117 -24.70 -6.52 16.37
N GLY A 118 -25.30 -6.53 17.55
CA GLY A 118 -26.76 -6.50 17.73
C GLY A 118 -27.37 -5.24 17.12
N LEU A 119 -26.75 -4.09 17.36
CA LEU A 119 -27.20 -2.79 16.86
C LEU A 119 -27.08 -2.73 15.32
N LEU A 120 -25.96 -3.10 14.75
CA LEU A 120 -25.77 -3.15 13.30
C LEU A 120 -26.77 -4.08 12.61
N LYS A 121 -27.05 -5.24 13.23
CA LYS A 121 -28.08 -6.17 12.76
C LYS A 121 -29.47 -5.57 12.80
N SER A 122 -29.79 -4.78 13.84
CA SER A 122 -31.09 -4.09 13.94
C SER A 122 -31.31 -3.05 12.85
N TRP A 123 -30.25 -2.50 12.29
CA TRP A 123 -30.27 -1.59 11.15
C TRP A 123 -30.30 -2.29 9.78
N GLY A 124 -30.34 -3.62 9.76
CA GLY A 124 -30.38 -4.42 8.54
C GLY A 124 -29.00 -4.68 7.93
N LEU A 125 -27.90 -4.40 8.65
CA LEU A 125 -26.55 -4.69 8.19
C LEU A 125 -26.18 -6.16 8.48
N PRO A 126 -25.53 -6.85 7.55
CA PRO A 126 -25.17 -8.26 7.71
C PRO A 126 -24.00 -8.41 8.69
N THR A 127 -24.19 -9.11 9.78
CA THR A 127 -23.16 -9.46 10.76
C THR A 127 -22.95 -10.95 10.77
N SER A 128 -21.72 -11.41 11.11
CA SER A 128 -21.44 -12.84 11.24
C SER A 128 -22.33 -13.49 12.30
N THR A 129 -22.78 -14.71 12.02
CA THR A 129 -23.48 -15.57 12.99
C THR A 129 -22.55 -16.43 13.83
N HIS A 130 -21.25 -16.43 13.48
CA HIS A 130 -20.24 -17.29 14.10
C HIS A 130 -19.49 -16.62 15.28
N PHE A 131 -19.81 -15.37 15.65
CA PHE A 131 -19.18 -14.76 16.81
C PHE A 131 -19.80 -15.24 18.13
N GLN A 132 -19.01 -15.32 19.20
CA GLN A 132 -19.43 -15.65 20.54
C GLN A 132 -18.65 -14.87 21.58
N VAL A 133 -19.33 -14.43 22.63
CA VAL A 133 -18.67 -13.86 23.82
C VAL A 133 -18.17 -15.01 24.70
N LYS A 134 -16.90 -14.96 25.07
CA LYS A 134 -16.24 -15.97 25.92
C LYS A 134 -15.78 -15.33 27.22
N LYS A 135 -15.97 -16.01 28.35
CA LYS A 135 -15.63 -15.48 29.66
C LYS A 135 -14.16 -15.69 30.03
N THR A 136 -13.53 -16.70 29.46
CA THR A 136 -12.14 -17.06 29.77
C THR A 136 -11.32 -17.26 28.50
N ALA A 137 -9.99 -17.13 28.63
CA ALA A 137 -9.06 -17.44 27.55
C ALA A 137 -9.13 -18.92 27.14
N ALA A 138 -9.43 -19.83 28.08
CA ALA A 138 -9.59 -21.26 27.78
C ALA A 138 -10.82 -21.51 26.89
N ASP A 139 -11.94 -20.83 27.16
CA ASP A 139 -13.15 -20.94 26.32
C ASP A 139 -12.90 -20.37 24.92
N ALA A 140 -12.13 -19.26 24.83
CA ALA A 140 -11.73 -18.69 23.55
C ALA A 140 -10.82 -19.66 22.78
N ALA A 141 -9.86 -20.32 23.45
CA ALA A 141 -9.01 -21.34 22.83
C ALA A 141 -9.84 -22.53 22.31
N GLY A 142 -10.83 -23.01 23.06
CA GLY A 142 -11.77 -24.04 22.60
C GLY A 142 -12.56 -23.64 21.35
N PHE A 143 -12.99 -22.38 21.26
CA PHE A 143 -13.66 -21.84 20.08
C PHE A 143 -12.72 -21.80 18.87
N ILE A 144 -11.48 -21.37 19.07
CA ILE A 144 -10.44 -21.36 18.03
C ILE A 144 -10.19 -22.80 17.52
N GLN A 145 -10.03 -23.76 18.43
CA GLN A 145 -9.81 -25.16 18.05
C GLN A 145 -10.99 -25.70 17.25
N TYR A 146 -12.22 -25.48 17.71
CA TYR A 146 -13.42 -25.95 17.01
C TYR A 146 -13.47 -25.51 15.55
N PHE A 147 -13.30 -24.20 15.28
CA PHE A 147 -13.29 -23.70 13.90
C PHE A 147 -12.02 -24.08 13.13
N GLY A 148 -10.92 -24.40 13.80
CA GLY A 148 -9.73 -24.98 13.17
C GLY A 148 -10.01 -26.35 12.55
N GLU A 149 -10.83 -27.15 13.22
CA GLU A 149 -11.23 -28.49 12.79
C GLU A 149 -12.45 -28.49 11.84
N HIS A 150 -13.27 -27.44 11.87
CA HIS A 150 -14.54 -27.31 11.13
C HIS A 150 -14.55 -26.09 10.20
N ARG A 151 -13.44 -25.81 9.51
CA ARG A 151 -13.34 -24.61 8.64
C ARG A 151 -14.39 -24.62 7.52
N ASP A 152 -14.73 -25.79 7.02
CA ASP A 152 -15.72 -25.98 5.93
C ASP A 152 -17.18 -25.70 6.38
N SER A 153 -17.43 -25.53 7.68
CA SER A 153 -18.74 -25.19 8.22
C SER A 153 -19.09 -23.70 8.06
N VAL A 154 -18.10 -22.86 7.67
CA VAL A 154 -18.27 -21.43 7.45
C VAL A 154 -18.53 -21.18 5.96
N GLU A 155 -19.42 -20.26 5.67
CA GLU A 155 -19.86 -19.92 4.30
C GLU A 155 -18.74 -19.36 3.39
N HIS A 156 -17.62 -18.96 3.99
CA HIS A 156 -16.43 -18.44 3.30
C HIS A 156 -15.14 -19.05 3.86
N GLU A 157 -14.07 -18.98 3.09
CA GLU A 157 -12.76 -19.46 3.54
C GLU A 157 -12.26 -18.61 4.72
N ILE A 158 -11.79 -19.28 5.78
CA ILE A 158 -11.20 -18.64 6.97
C ILE A 158 -9.75 -19.08 7.16
N ASP A 159 -8.88 -18.14 7.51
CA ASP A 159 -7.47 -18.38 7.80
C ASP A 159 -7.14 -18.24 9.31
N GLY A 160 -8.16 -17.90 10.12
CA GLY A 160 -8.00 -17.71 11.56
C GLY A 160 -9.23 -17.13 12.23
N ILE A 161 -9.07 -16.82 13.51
CA ILE A 161 -10.08 -16.21 14.37
C ILE A 161 -9.55 -14.90 14.94
N VAL A 162 -10.40 -13.87 15.02
CA VAL A 162 -10.07 -12.63 15.71
C VAL A 162 -10.69 -12.65 17.09
N VAL A 163 -9.87 -12.50 18.11
CA VAL A 163 -10.28 -12.32 19.51
C VAL A 163 -10.23 -10.83 19.80
N LYS A 164 -11.34 -10.29 20.33
CA LYS A 164 -11.47 -8.88 20.70
C LYS A 164 -11.87 -8.76 22.16
N VAL A 165 -11.39 -7.73 22.83
CA VAL A 165 -11.94 -7.34 24.14
C VAL A 165 -13.38 -6.87 23.90
N ASP A 166 -14.34 -7.34 24.70
CA ASP A 166 -15.76 -7.02 24.47
C ASP A 166 -16.15 -5.63 25.01
N GLU A 167 -15.55 -5.22 26.12
CA GLU A 167 -15.80 -3.94 26.77
C GLU A 167 -15.21 -2.78 26.00
N LEU A 168 -16.04 -1.85 25.52
CA LEU A 168 -15.61 -0.69 24.70
C LEU A 168 -14.75 0.31 25.48
N GLU A 169 -14.98 0.44 26.79
CA GLU A 169 -14.15 1.32 27.63
C GLU A 169 -12.68 0.89 27.59
N LEU A 170 -12.43 -0.43 27.66
CA LEU A 170 -11.08 -0.99 27.59
C LEU A 170 -10.43 -0.81 26.20
N HIS A 171 -11.22 -0.66 25.13
CA HIS A 171 -10.65 -0.34 23.80
C HIS A 171 -9.91 0.98 23.81
N ASN A 172 -10.46 1.98 24.49
CA ASN A 172 -9.86 3.30 24.62
C ASN A 172 -8.61 3.28 25.51
N GLU A 173 -8.66 2.53 26.62
CA GLU A 173 -7.55 2.38 27.55
C GLU A 173 -6.36 1.66 26.89
N LEU A 174 -6.59 0.54 26.23
CA LEU A 174 -5.57 -0.26 25.54
C LEU A 174 -5.01 0.47 24.30
N GLY A 175 -5.85 1.26 23.63
CA GLY A 175 -5.49 2.07 22.49
C GLY A 175 -5.08 1.24 21.25
N ALA A 176 -4.28 1.86 20.39
CA ALA A 176 -3.79 1.27 19.14
C ALA A 176 -2.31 1.59 18.91
N THR A 177 -1.66 0.74 18.12
CA THR A 177 -0.37 1.05 17.50
C THR A 177 -0.62 1.79 16.17
N SER A 178 0.44 2.20 15.49
CA SER A 178 0.33 2.78 14.12
C SER A 178 -0.27 1.81 13.09
N ARG A 179 -0.43 0.53 13.41
CA ARG A 179 -0.87 -0.50 12.44
C ARG A 179 -2.08 -1.30 12.90
N ALA A 180 -2.32 -1.44 14.19
CA ALA A 180 -3.35 -2.33 14.72
C ALA A 180 -3.84 -1.88 16.10
N PRO A 181 -5.12 -2.15 16.45
CA PRO A 181 -5.62 -1.98 17.79
C PRO A 181 -4.94 -2.98 18.75
N ARG A 182 -4.77 -2.59 20.02
CA ARG A 182 -4.22 -3.47 21.06
C ARG A 182 -5.28 -4.33 21.75
N TRP A 183 -6.53 -4.01 21.56
CA TRP A 183 -7.69 -4.72 22.08
C TRP A 183 -8.19 -5.84 21.17
N ALA A 184 -7.52 -6.10 20.04
CA ALA A 184 -7.85 -7.18 19.12
C ALA A 184 -6.58 -7.93 18.70
N ILE A 185 -6.68 -9.26 18.65
CA ILE A 185 -5.61 -10.14 18.20
C ILE A 185 -6.16 -11.20 17.25
N ALA A 186 -5.46 -11.42 16.14
CA ALA A 186 -5.80 -12.49 15.21
C ALA A 186 -4.98 -13.74 15.52
N TYR A 187 -5.66 -14.85 15.78
CA TYR A 187 -5.05 -16.18 15.79
C TYR A 187 -5.14 -16.74 14.37
N LYS A 188 -4.00 -17.03 13.75
CA LYS A 188 -3.94 -17.64 12.42
C LYS A 188 -3.75 -19.14 12.51
N TYR A 189 -4.57 -19.89 11.78
CA TYR A 189 -4.41 -21.34 11.68
C TYR A 189 -3.11 -21.70 10.96
N PRO A 190 -2.55 -22.89 11.25
CA PRO A 190 -1.44 -23.41 10.45
C PRO A 190 -1.81 -23.41 8.96
N PRO A 191 -0.97 -22.82 8.10
CA PRO A 191 -1.22 -22.79 6.67
C PRO A 191 -1.08 -24.19 6.06
N GLU A 192 -1.80 -24.42 4.96
CA GLU A 192 -1.66 -25.62 4.14
C GLU A 192 -0.22 -25.78 3.68
N GLN A 193 0.30 -27.01 3.73
CA GLN A 193 1.62 -27.37 3.24
C GLN A 193 1.49 -28.40 2.11
N VAL A 194 2.28 -28.21 1.05
CA VAL A 194 2.31 -29.09 -0.11
C VAL A 194 3.75 -29.35 -0.54
N ASN A 195 3.99 -30.49 -1.16
CA ASN A 195 5.29 -30.81 -1.73
C ASN A 195 5.33 -30.45 -3.20
N THR A 196 6.46 -29.90 -3.65
CA THR A 196 6.71 -29.58 -5.07
C THR A 196 8.19 -29.70 -5.42
N LYS A 197 8.51 -29.94 -6.70
CA LYS A 197 9.88 -30.04 -7.18
C LYS A 197 10.50 -28.65 -7.35
N LEU A 198 11.66 -28.41 -6.76
CA LEU A 198 12.48 -27.23 -6.96
C LEU A 198 13.27 -27.37 -8.28
N LEU A 199 12.87 -26.63 -9.28
CA LEU A 199 13.45 -26.70 -10.63
C LEU A 199 14.75 -25.91 -10.74
N ASP A 200 14.76 -24.71 -10.11
CA ASP A 200 15.94 -23.85 -10.10
C ASP A 200 15.90 -22.85 -8.94
N VAL A 201 17.03 -22.22 -8.64
CA VAL A 201 17.13 -21.05 -7.76
C VAL A 201 17.73 -19.90 -8.57
N VAL A 202 16.94 -18.85 -8.78
CA VAL A 202 17.39 -17.67 -9.53
C VAL A 202 17.46 -16.47 -8.61
N VAL A 203 18.14 -15.41 -9.04
CA VAL A 203 18.28 -14.20 -8.22
C VAL A 203 17.63 -13.00 -8.88
N SER A 204 17.02 -12.13 -8.08
CA SER A 204 16.51 -10.83 -8.49
C SER A 204 17.29 -9.70 -7.84
N VAL A 205 17.36 -8.55 -8.51
CA VAL A 205 18.02 -7.34 -8.01
C VAL A 205 16.94 -6.30 -7.69
N GLY A 206 16.80 -5.97 -6.40
CA GLY A 206 15.85 -4.97 -5.94
C GLY A 206 16.34 -3.54 -6.15
N ARG A 207 15.46 -2.55 -5.92
CA ARG A 207 15.74 -1.11 -6.10
C ARG A 207 16.94 -0.58 -5.31
N THR A 208 17.32 -1.24 -4.22
CA THR A 208 18.47 -0.89 -3.38
C THR A 208 19.70 -1.74 -3.69
N GLY A 209 19.70 -2.42 -4.82
CA GLY A 209 20.79 -3.31 -5.25
C GLY A 209 20.82 -4.67 -4.56
N ARG A 210 20.00 -4.93 -3.52
CA ARG A 210 19.98 -6.22 -2.84
C ARG A 210 19.64 -7.33 -3.81
N VAL A 211 20.48 -8.37 -3.81
CA VAL A 211 20.33 -9.56 -4.65
C VAL A 211 19.68 -10.66 -3.82
N THR A 212 18.48 -11.03 -4.19
CA THR A 212 17.65 -11.97 -3.40
C THR A 212 17.42 -13.24 -4.21
N PRO A 213 17.79 -14.43 -3.69
CA PRO A 213 17.47 -15.70 -4.31
C PRO A 213 15.99 -16.03 -4.12
N PHE A 214 15.39 -16.65 -5.13
CA PHE A 214 14.06 -17.21 -5.05
C PHE A 214 13.98 -18.56 -5.76
N ALA A 215 13.16 -19.43 -5.22
CA ALA A 215 12.89 -20.75 -5.76
C ALA A 215 11.99 -20.65 -6.98
N VAL A 216 12.36 -21.34 -8.06
CA VAL A 216 11.50 -21.65 -9.22
C VAL A 216 11.08 -23.09 -9.10
N MET A 217 9.78 -23.35 -8.98
CA MET A 217 9.23 -24.65 -8.65
C MET A 217 8.28 -25.16 -9.71
N GLN A 218 8.10 -26.47 -9.77
CA GLN A 218 7.00 -27.05 -10.49
C GLN A 218 5.67 -26.46 -9.96
N PRO A 219 4.78 -25.97 -10.84
CA PRO A 219 3.53 -25.37 -10.40
C PRO A 219 2.73 -26.29 -9.52
N VAL A 220 2.35 -25.79 -8.33
CA VAL A 220 1.54 -26.56 -7.38
C VAL A 220 0.44 -25.68 -6.79
N ARG A 221 -0.73 -26.28 -6.54
CA ARG A 221 -1.83 -25.58 -5.90
C ARG A 221 -1.67 -25.63 -4.39
N VAL A 222 -1.74 -24.47 -3.73
CA VAL A 222 -1.72 -24.32 -2.28
C VAL A 222 -2.53 -23.12 -1.85
N ALA A 223 -3.37 -23.27 -0.83
CA ALA A 223 -4.29 -22.25 -0.35
C ALA A 223 -4.98 -21.48 -1.51
N GLY A 224 -5.68 -22.24 -2.35
CA GLY A 224 -6.53 -21.73 -3.43
C GLY A 224 -5.80 -21.08 -4.63
N SER A 225 -4.46 -21.05 -4.69
CA SER A 225 -3.74 -20.48 -5.84
C SER A 225 -2.61 -21.37 -6.33
N VAL A 226 -2.23 -21.24 -7.60
CA VAL A 226 -1.06 -21.94 -8.16
C VAL A 226 0.20 -21.14 -7.88
N VAL A 227 1.14 -21.75 -7.20
CA VAL A 227 2.44 -21.17 -6.84
C VAL A 227 3.53 -21.80 -7.70
N ARG A 228 4.44 -20.97 -8.20
CA ARG A 228 5.60 -21.34 -9.03
C ARG A 228 6.91 -20.82 -8.48
N GLN A 229 6.83 -19.78 -7.64
CA GLN A 229 8.01 -19.09 -7.11
C GLN A 229 7.79 -18.77 -5.62
N ALA A 230 8.89 -18.85 -4.85
CA ALA A 230 8.89 -18.47 -3.44
C ALA A 230 10.22 -17.82 -3.07
N THR A 231 10.19 -16.86 -2.15
CA THR A 231 11.43 -16.22 -1.68
C THR A 231 12.28 -17.18 -0.86
N LEU A 232 13.61 -17.06 -1.02
CA LEU A 232 14.61 -17.73 -0.20
C LEU A 232 15.44 -16.72 0.62
N HIS A 233 15.02 -15.45 0.62
CA HIS A 233 15.55 -14.34 1.41
C HIS A 233 17.02 -13.97 1.13
N ASN A 234 17.98 -14.86 1.38
CA ASN A 234 19.40 -14.70 1.11
C ASN A 234 20.11 -16.06 1.03
N GLN A 235 21.39 -16.06 0.64
CA GLN A 235 22.19 -17.29 0.47
C GLN A 235 22.34 -18.10 1.76
N ASP A 236 22.42 -17.45 2.92
CA ASP A 236 22.59 -18.13 4.20
C ASP A 236 21.32 -18.87 4.61
N VAL A 237 20.15 -18.32 4.28
CA VAL A 237 18.85 -19.00 4.47
C VAL A 237 18.75 -20.21 3.55
N VAL A 238 19.22 -20.15 2.30
CA VAL A 238 19.27 -21.31 1.39
C VAL A 238 20.12 -22.42 2.01
N LYS A 239 21.32 -22.08 2.50
CA LYS A 239 22.23 -23.03 3.16
C LYS A 239 21.65 -23.57 4.46
N ALA A 240 21.11 -22.69 5.31
CA ALA A 240 20.53 -23.09 6.60
C ALA A 240 19.32 -24.03 6.44
N LYS A 241 18.51 -23.83 5.40
CA LYS A 241 17.40 -24.72 5.05
C LYS A 241 17.89 -26.04 4.41
N GLY A 242 19.14 -26.12 3.98
CA GLY A 242 19.72 -27.28 3.32
C GLY A 242 19.08 -27.64 1.99
N VAL A 243 18.52 -26.65 1.29
CA VAL A 243 17.79 -26.83 0.03
C VAL A 243 18.76 -26.89 -1.14
N LEU A 244 18.60 -27.91 -1.98
CA LEU A 244 19.36 -28.12 -3.21
C LEU A 244 18.42 -27.97 -4.43
N ILE A 245 18.95 -27.48 -5.54
CA ILE A 245 18.21 -27.45 -6.80
C ILE A 245 18.01 -28.90 -7.25
N GLY A 246 16.77 -29.25 -7.55
CA GLY A 246 16.36 -30.62 -7.82
C GLY A 246 15.66 -31.31 -6.62
N ASP A 247 15.64 -30.71 -5.42
CA ASP A 247 14.90 -31.23 -4.28
C ASP A 247 13.39 -31.26 -4.51
N THR A 248 12.73 -32.19 -3.86
CA THR A 248 11.32 -32.00 -3.49
C THR A 248 11.29 -31.16 -2.22
N VAL A 249 10.60 -30.02 -2.27
CA VAL A 249 10.54 -29.07 -1.16
C VAL A 249 9.14 -28.95 -0.59
N VAL A 250 9.06 -28.72 0.72
CA VAL A 250 7.80 -28.39 1.40
C VAL A 250 7.52 -26.88 1.23
N LEU A 251 6.39 -26.57 0.63
CA LEU A 251 5.91 -25.22 0.38
C LEU A 251 4.69 -24.91 1.24
N ARG A 252 4.63 -23.71 1.80
CA ARG A 252 3.42 -23.14 2.41
C ARG A 252 3.21 -21.71 1.94
N LYS A 253 2.03 -21.15 2.23
CA LYS A 253 1.78 -19.71 2.11
C LYS A 253 1.65 -19.11 3.50
N ALA A 254 2.62 -18.30 3.90
CA ALA A 254 2.56 -17.59 5.18
C ALA A 254 1.37 -16.62 5.18
N GLY A 255 0.45 -16.80 6.16
CA GLY A 255 -0.80 -16.04 6.24
C GLY A 255 -1.69 -16.18 4.99
N ASP A 256 -1.63 -17.34 4.31
CA ASP A 256 -2.30 -17.65 3.05
C ASP A 256 -2.01 -16.67 1.89
N VAL A 257 -0.95 -15.89 2.01
CA VAL A 257 -0.58 -14.85 1.03
C VAL A 257 0.79 -15.09 0.43
N ILE A 258 1.86 -15.20 1.24
CA ILE A 258 3.25 -15.19 0.77
C ILE A 258 3.79 -16.62 0.69
N PRO A 259 4.18 -17.12 -0.51
CA PRO A 259 4.81 -18.42 -0.65
C PRO A 259 6.18 -18.48 0.06
N GLU A 260 6.39 -19.53 0.82
CA GLU A 260 7.63 -19.81 1.55
C GLU A 260 8.02 -21.27 1.42
N VAL A 261 9.28 -21.54 1.06
CA VAL A 261 9.89 -22.87 1.12
C VAL A 261 10.34 -23.11 2.56
N LEU A 262 9.84 -24.18 3.18
CA LEU A 262 10.21 -24.58 4.54
C LEU A 262 11.54 -25.32 4.57
N GLY A 263 11.74 -26.28 3.66
CA GLY A 263 12.92 -27.12 3.57
C GLY A 263 12.74 -28.25 2.56
N PRO A 264 13.76 -29.08 2.35
CA PRO A 264 13.69 -30.25 1.48
C PRO A 264 13.01 -31.44 2.15
N VAL A 265 12.46 -32.32 1.34
CA VAL A 265 12.09 -33.70 1.73
C VAL A 265 13.29 -34.58 1.42
N VAL A 266 14.21 -34.70 2.38
CA VAL A 266 15.54 -35.31 2.16
C VAL A 266 15.43 -36.75 1.72
N GLU A 267 14.41 -37.48 2.17
CA GLU A 267 14.15 -38.88 1.84
C GLU A 267 13.84 -39.12 0.36
N LEU A 268 13.49 -38.06 -0.38
CA LEU A 268 13.19 -38.10 -1.83
C LEU A 268 14.37 -37.72 -2.71
N ARG A 269 15.57 -37.51 -2.13
CA ARG A 269 16.78 -37.24 -2.89
C ARG A 269 17.29 -38.48 -3.59
N ASP A 270 17.71 -38.30 -4.86
CA ASP A 270 18.28 -39.39 -5.67
C ASP A 270 19.76 -39.18 -6.02
N GLY A 271 20.37 -38.11 -5.52
CA GLY A 271 21.78 -37.76 -5.75
C GLY A 271 22.02 -36.88 -7.01
N SER A 272 20.96 -36.49 -7.73
CA SER A 272 21.07 -35.56 -8.87
C SER A 272 20.97 -34.09 -8.45
N GLU A 273 20.68 -33.84 -7.19
CA GLU A 273 20.51 -32.51 -6.64
C GLU A 273 21.84 -31.74 -6.62
N ARG A 274 21.76 -30.45 -6.89
CA ARG A 274 22.94 -29.56 -6.94
C ARG A 274 22.80 -28.38 -6.02
N GLU A 275 23.91 -27.93 -5.44
CA GLU A 275 23.97 -26.76 -4.58
C GLU A 275 23.71 -25.48 -5.39
N PHE A 276 22.97 -24.53 -4.79
CA PHE A 276 22.86 -23.17 -5.31
C PHE A 276 24.13 -22.39 -4.98
N VAL A 277 24.73 -21.79 -5.99
CA VAL A 277 25.87 -20.88 -5.86
C VAL A 277 25.42 -19.47 -6.20
N MET A 278 25.61 -18.55 -5.25
CA MET A 278 25.29 -17.14 -5.46
C MET A 278 26.19 -16.57 -6.57
N PRO A 279 25.64 -15.85 -7.57
CA PRO A 279 26.46 -15.28 -8.63
C PRO A 279 27.46 -14.26 -8.07
N ALA A 280 28.66 -14.22 -8.62
CA ALA A 280 29.68 -13.25 -8.25
C ALA A 280 29.38 -11.84 -8.81
N ASN A 281 28.67 -11.78 -9.94
CA ASN A 281 28.33 -10.54 -10.63
C ASN A 281 26.82 -10.35 -10.69
N CYS A 282 26.40 -9.08 -10.75
CA CYS A 282 25.00 -8.71 -10.96
C CYS A 282 24.46 -9.32 -12.27
N PRO A 283 23.38 -10.09 -12.25
CA PRO A 283 22.85 -10.75 -13.46
C PRO A 283 22.29 -9.77 -14.49
N VAL A 284 22.12 -8.49 -14.11
CA VAL A 284 21.52 -7.47 -14.98
C VAL A 284 22.55 -6.53 -15.59
N CYS A 285 23.54 -6.09 -14.81
CA CYS A 285 24.53 -5.11 -15.30
C CYS A 285 25.99 -5.60 -15.26
N GLY A 286 26.23 -6.85 -14.84
CA GLY A 286 27.56 -7.46 -14.81
C GLY A 286 28.51 -6.95 -13.72
N THR A 287 28.14 -5.93 -12.96
CA THR A 287 28.97 -5.37 -11.89
C THR A 287 29.21 -6.39 -10.78
N PRO A 288 30.44 -6.54 -10.26
CA PRO A 288 30.72 -7.43 -9.13
C PRO A 288 29.85 -7.12 -7.92
N LEU A 289 29.26 -8.16 -7.32
CA LEU A 289 28.44 -8.03 -6.12
C LEU A 289 29.33 -7.88 -4.89
N ALA A 290 28.88 -7.06 -3.93
CA ALA A 290 29.58 -6.85 -2.67
C ALA A 290 28.59 -6.70 -1.51
N PRO A 291 28.97 -7.04 -0.26
CA PRO A 291 28.18 -6.67 0.91
C PRO A 291 28.20 -5.15 1.11
N ALA A 292 27.13 -4.57 1.67
CA ALA A 292 27.07 -3.12 1.92
C ALA A 292 28.06 -2.67 3.02
N LYS A 293 28.39 -3.56 3.93
CA LYS A 293 29.38 -3.40 5.00
C LYS A 293 29.96 -4.77 5.34
N GLU A 294 31.13 -4.77 5.96
CA GLU A 294 31.76 -6.01 6.46
C GLU A 294 30.79 -6.78 7.39
N GLY A 295 30.63 -8.07 7.15
CA GLY A 295 29.71 -8.95 7.89
C GLY A 295 28.24 -8.88 7.46
N ASP A 296 27.88 -8.10 6.44
CA ASP A 296 26.53 -8.14 5.87
C ASP A 296 26.34 -9.41 5.02
N VAL A 297 25.32 -10.19 5.37
CA VAL A 297 24.96 -11.43 4.64
C VAL A 297 24.33 -11.15 3.27
N ASP A 298 23.80 -9.95 3.07
CA ASP A 298 23.15 -9.55 1.84
C ASP A 298 24.16 -9.03 0.83
N LEU A 299 24.32 -9.72 -0.29
CA LEU A 299 25.06 -9.20 -1.43
C LEU A 299 24.24 -8.16 -2.19
N ARG A 300 24.93 -7.13 -2.67
CA ARG A 300 24.33 -6.02 -3.40
C ARG A 300 25.09 -5.69 -4.66
N CYS A 301 24.37 -5.20 -5.66
CA CYS A 301 24.95 -4.56 -6.82
C CYS A 301 25.32 -3.11 -6.46
N PRO A 302 26.60 -2.73 -6.42
CA PRO A 302 27.02 -1.38 -6.05
C PRO A 302 26.76 -0.33 -7.13
N ASN A 303 26.44 -0.73 -8.37
CA ASN A 303 26.05 0.18 -9.44
C ASN A 303 24.65 0.76 -9.18
N SER A 304 24.51 1.59 -8.15
CA SER A 304 23.23 2.17 -7.76
C SER A 304 22.69 3.18 -8.77
N ARG A 305 23.56 3.91 -9.48
CA ARG A 305 23.15 4.96 -10.43
C ARG A 305 22.46 4.39 -11.66
N SER A 306 23.07 3.40 -12.33
CA SER A 306 22.67 3.00 -13.69
C SER A 306 22.36 1.52 -13.89
N CYS A 307 22.37 0.70 -12.83
CA CYS A 307 21.91 -0.69 -12.95
C CYS A 307 20.44 -0.71 -13.37
N PRO A 308 20.07 -1.27 -14.55
CA PRO A 308 18.71 -1.20 -15.07
C PRO A 308 17.65 -1.77 -14.11
N ALA A 309 17.98 -2.83 -13.36
CA ALA A 309 17.08 -3.39 -12.36
C ALA A 309 16.82 -2.42 -11.20
N GLN A 310 17.85 -1.71 -10.73
CA GLN A 310 17.72 -0.73 -9.66
C GLN A 310 16.94 0.50 -10.12
N VAL A 311 17.24 1.00 -11.33
CA VAL A 311 16.51 2.13 -11.92
C VAL A 311 15.03 1.78 -12.08
N ARG A 312 14.71 0.61 -12.67
CA ARG A 312 13.33 0.13 -12.77
C ARG A 312 12.63 0.12 -11.42
N GLY A 313 13.26 -0.48 -10.41
CA GLY A 313 12.66 -0.58 -9.09
C GLY A 313 12.47 0.78 -8.40
N ARG A 314 13.34 1.76 -8.65
CA ARG A 314 13.16 3.14 -8.13
C ARG A 314 12.05 3.88 -8.87
N VAL A 315 11.97 3.78 -10.19
CA VAL A 315 10.89 4.36 -11.00
C VAL A 315 9.53 3.77 -10.59
N GLU A 316 9.44 2.45 -10.42
CA GLU A 316 8.24 1.78 -9.90
C GLU A 316 7.87 2.29 -8.50
N HIS A 317 8.86 2.47 -7.62
CA HIS A 317 8.63 3.00 -6.27
C HIS A 317 8.10 4.43 -6.29
N VAL A 318 8.62 5.30 -7.16
CA VAL A 318 8.10 6.65 -7.37
C VAL A 318 6.60 6.61 -7.72
N GLY A 319 6.20 5.68 -8.60
CA GLY A 319 4.81 5.49 -9.00
C GLY A 319 3.92 4.83 -7.94
N SER A 320 4.51 4.26 -6.90
CA SER A 320 3.75 3.51 -5.88
C SER A 320 2.82 4.40 -5.05
N ARG A 321 1.74 3.80 -4.50
CA ARG A 321 0.77 4.48 -3.63
C ARG A 321 1.38 5.11 -2.39
N GLY A 322 2.42 4.49 -1.85
CA GLY A 322 3.14 5.00 -0.69
C GLY A 322 4.02 6.22 -0.98
N ALA A 323 4.31 6.48 -2.25
CA ALA A 323 5.06 7.63 -2.73
C ALA A 323 4.13 8.59 -3.51
N LEU A 324 4.28 8.72 -4.82
CA LEU A 324 3.56 9.71 -5.60
C LEU A 324 2.25 9.22 -6.23
N ASP A 325 1.93 7.91 -6.11
CA ASP A 325 0.69 7.32 -6.61
C ASP A 325 0.38 7.73 -8.05
N ILE A 326 1.26 7.35 -8.96
CA ILE A 326 1.19 7.67 -10.38
C ILE A 326 0.60 6.48 -11.13
N GLU A 327 -0.63 6.58 -11.57
CA GLU A 327 -1.28 5.50 -12.30
C GLU A 327 -0.58 5.27 -13.65
N GLY A 328 -0.36 4.00 -13.99
CA GLY A 328 0.42 3.60 -15.18
C GLY A 328 1.92 3.45 -14.94
N LEU A 329 2.47 3.89 -13.80
CA LEU A 329 3.88 3.76 -13.44
C LEU A 329 4.14 2.59 -12.45
N GLY A 330 3.43 1.49 -12.61
CA GLY A 330 3.73 0.23 -11.91
C GLY A 330 4.85 -0.55 -12.59
N GLU A 331 5.01 -1.83 -12.21
CA GLU A 331 6.08 -2.72 -12.71
C GLU A 331 6.21 -2.72 -14.24
N VAL A 332 5.10 -2.87 -14.96
CA VAL A 332 5.08 -2.92 -16.45
C VAL A 332 5.47 -1.57 -17.05
N GLY A 333 4.92 -0.47 -16.54
CA GLY A 333 5.25 0.88 -17.01
C GLY A 333 6.70 1.24 -16.73
N ALA A 334 7.19 0.97 -15.52
CA ALA A 334 8.59 1.20 -15.16
C ALA A 334 9.55 0.37 -16.02
N ALA A 335 9.22 -0.90 -16.29
CA ALA A 335 10.01 -1.76 -17.17
C ALA A 335 10.04 -1.21 -18.61
N ALA A 336 8.91 -0.79 -19.15
CA ALA A 336 8.83 -0.22 -20.50
C ALA A 336 9.65 1.07 -20.65
N LEU A 337 9.76 1.88 -19.60
CA LEU A 337 10.52 3.14 -19.62
C LEU A 337 12.02 2.95 -19.42
N THR A 338 12.44 1.90 -18.69
CA THR A 338 13.83 1.70 -18.27
C THR A 338 14.55 0.54 -18.95
N GLN A 339 13.78 -0.41 -19.51
CA GLN A 339 14.29 -1.64 -20.13
C GLN A 339 13.43 -2.03 -21.35
N PRO A 340 13.14 -1.11 -22.28
CA PRO A 340 12.40 -1.46 -23.49
C PRO A 340 13.25 -2.37 -24.39
N ASP A 341 12.61 -3.11 -25.27
CA ASP A 341 13.30 -3.81 -26.35
C ASP A 341 13.61 -2.87 -27.53
N TYR A 342 12.92 -1.76 -27.62
CA TYR A 342 13.19 -0.63 -28.51
C TYR A 342 12.61 0.67 -27.90
N PRO A 343 13.31 1.80 -27.95
CA PRO A 343 14.65 2.02 -28.52
C PRO A 343 15.78 1.34 -27.70
N GLU A 344 16.96 1.16 -28.28
CA GLU A 344 18.12 0.55 -27.60
C GLU A 344 18.55 1.38 -26.37
N GLN A 345 18.52 2.71 -26.49
CA GLN A 345 18.71 3.61 -25.36
C GLN A 345 17.33 3.87 -24.71
N PRO A 346 17.13 3.42 -23.48
CA PRO A 346 15.83 3.61 -22.81
C PRO A 346 15.53 5.09 -22.56
N PRO A 347 14.26 5.50 -22.58
CA PRO A 347 13.85 6.86 -22.21
C PRO A 347 14.32 7.30 -20.83
N LEU A 348 14.38 6.36 -19.88
CA LEU A 348 14.87 6.60 -18.53
C LEU A 348 16.12 5.78 -18.24
N VAL A 349 17.29 6.43 -18.28
CA VAL A 349 18.58 5.87 -17.80
C VAL A 349 18.69 5.99 -16.28
N THR A 350 18.01 6.99 -15.70
CA THR A 350 17.82 7.21 -14.27
C THR A 350 16.43 7.82 -14.04
N GLU A 351 15.95 7.81 -12.81
CA GLU A 351 14.69 8.47 -12.44
C GLU A 351 14.70 9.99 -12.60
N ALA A 352 15.86 10.61 -12.77
CA ALA A 352 16.00 12.06 -12.95
C ALA A 352 15.21 12.59 -14.17
N GLY A 353 15.09 11.78 -15.24
CA GLY A 353 14.34 12.15 -16.44
C GLY A 353 12.82 12.00 -16.34
N LEU A 354 12.27 11.44 -15.25
CA LEU A 354 10.89 11.00 -15.17
C LEU A 354 9.87 12.10 -15.47
N PHE A 355 10.02 13.28 -14.85
CA PHE A 355 9.07 14.40 -15.01
C PHE A 355 9.30 15.24 -16.26
N SER A 356 10.32 14.91 -17.05
CA SER A 356 10.59 15.53 -18.35
C SER A 356 10.16 14.66 -19.52
N LEU A 357 9.55 13.49 -19.26
CA LEU A 357 9.05 12.60 -20.32
C LEU A 357 7.98 13.28 -21.15
N THR A 358 8.07 13.09 -22.45
CA THR A 358 7.14 13.61 -23.45
C THR A 358 6.51 12.46 -24.24
N MET A 359 5.50 12.77 -25.03
CA MET A 359 4.90 11.76 -25.92
C MET A 359 5.92 11.22 -26.93
N THR A 360 6.87 12.04 -27.37
CA THR A 360 7.95 11.65 -28.28
C THR A 360 8.82 10.55 -27.69
N ASP A 361 9.07 10.58 -26.38
CA ASP A 361 9.85 9.55 -25.70
C ASP A 361 9.08 8.23 -25.55
N LEU A 362 7.76 8.31 -25.36
CA LEU A 362 6.89 7.15 -25.12
C LEU A 362 6.52 6.41 -26.41
N PHE A 363 6.25 7.15 -27.48
CA PHE A 363 5.64 6.63 -28.70
C PHE A 363 6.45 5.52 -29.40
N PRO A 364 7.80 5.57 -29.48
CA PRO A 364 8.59 4.54 -30.15
C PRO A 364 8.72 3.23 -29.34
N ILE A 365 8.38 3.23 -28.05
CA ILE A 365 8.63 2.10 -27.15
C ILE A 365 7.96 0.82 -27.63
N ARG A 366 8.75 -0.26 -27.68
CA ARG A 366 8.30 -1.63 -27.92
C ARG A 366 8.82 -2.55 -26.84
N VAL A 367 7.98 -3.49 -26.41
CA VAL A 367 8.32 -4.48 -25.40
C VAL A 367 7.92 -5.88 -25.85
N ARG A 368 8.70 -6.89 -25.53
CA ARG A 368 8.34 -8.30 -25.75
C ARG A 368 7.23 -8.71 -24.82
N VAL A 369 6.21 -9.36 -25.39
CA VAL A 369 5.12 -9.94 -24.61
C VAL A 369 5.61 -11.22 -23.96
N ARG A 370 5.54 -11.27 -22.64
CA ARG A 370 5.84 -12.49 -21.90
C ARG A 370 4.56 -13.16 -21.43
N ASP A 371 4.58 -14.47 -21.44
CA ASP A 371 3.51 -15.25 -20.83
C ASP A 371 3.54 -15.04 -19.30
N THR A 372 2.41 -14.66 -18.73
CA THR A 372 2.30 -14.35 -17.29
C THR A 372 2.47 -15.58 -16.40
N GLU A 373 2.33 -16.78 -16.99
CA GLU A 373 2.43 -18.03 -16.26
C GLU A 373 3.82 -18.64 -16.31
N THR A 374 4.46 -18.59 -17.48
CA THR A 374 5.77 -19.21 -17.70
C THR A 374 6.93 -18.22 -17.69
N GLY A 375 6.65 -16.92 -17.86
CA GLY A 375 7.67 -15.88 -18.03
C GLY A 375 8.37 -15.92 -19.40
N LEU A 376 8.06 -16.90 -20.24
CA LEU A 376 8.65 -17.05 -21.57
C LEU A 376 8.10 -16.00 -22.53
N VAL A 377 8.93 -15.63 -23.52
CA VAL A 377 8.49 -14.73 -24.60
C VAL A 377 7.42 -15.44 -25.44
N LYS A 378 6.30 -14.75 -25.65
CA LYS A 378 5.24 -15.25 -26.56
C LYS A 378 5.69 -15.10 -27.99
N LEU A 379 5.39 -16.11 -28.79
CA LEU A 379 5.62 -16.08 -30.23
C LEU A 379 4.32 -15.78 -30.98
N ASN A 380 4.45 -15.17 -32.14
CA ASN A 380 3.41 -15.08 -33.16
C ASN A 380 3.25 -16.43 -33.90
N ASP A 381 2.22 -16.55 -34.72
CA ASP A 381 1.95 -17.76 -35.49
C ASP A 381 3.08 -18.10 -36.49
N ASP A 382 3.87 -17.10 -36.87
CA ASP A 382 5.05 -17.26 -37.77
C ASP A 382 6.35 -17.59 -37.01
N GLY A 383 6.29 -17.79 -35.70
CA GLY A 383 7.44 -18.10 -34.84
C GLY A 383 8.27 -16.89 -34.43
N THR A 384 7.94 -15.67 -34.84
CA THR A 384 8.62 -14.45 -34.40
C THR A 384 8.20 -14.04 -32.98
N GLU A 385 9.06 -13.35 -32.27
CA GLU A 385 8.74 -12.83 -30.93
C GLU A 385 7.59 -11.81 -31.00
N ARG A 386 6.59 -11.98 -30.15
CA ARG A 386 5.47 -11.06 -30.09
C ARG A 386 5.86 -9.78 -29.37
N MET A 387 5.73 -8.65 -30.10
CA MET A 387 6.01 -7.31 -29.60
C MET A 387 4.71 -6.55 -29.34
N GLU A 388 4.69 -5.76 -28.28
CA GLU A 388 3.64 -4.79 -27.98
C GLU A 388 4.17 -3.37 -27.97
N THR A 389 3.29 -2.42 -28.29
CA THR A 389 3.55 -0.99 -28.23
C THR A 389 2.65 -0.36 -27.17
N PRO A 390 3.06 -0.34 -25.88
CA PRO A 390 2.18 0.01 -24.76
C PRO A 390 1.65 1.46 -24.85
N PHE A 391 2.41 2.35 -25.45
CA PHE A 391 2.13 3.78 -25.49
C PHE A 391 1.55 4.28 -26.80
N ARG A 392 1.33 3.40 -27.80
CA ARG A 392 0.63 3.71 -29.04
C ARG A 392 -0.32 2.61 -29.43
N ARG A 393 -1.37 2.95 -30.16
CA ARG A 393 -2.36 2.02 -30.73
C ARG A 393 -2.65 2.33 -32.18
N ARG A 394 -3.15 1.36 -32.91
CA ARG A 394 -3.60 1.58 -34.29
C ARG A 394 -4.72 2.61 -34.34
N ARG A 395 -4.65 3.52 -35.30
CA ARG A 395 -5.64 4.56 -35.57
C ARG A 395 -6.92 3.94 -36.09
N ARG A 396 -8.06 4.36 -35.57
CA ARG A 396 -9.38 4.04 -36.08
C ARG A 396 -9.75 5.06 -37.16
N LYS A 397 -9.80 4.63 -38.43
CA LYS A 397 -10.07 5.50 -39.59
C LYS A 397 -11.55 5.68 -39.89
N THR A 398 -12.42 4.77 -39.44
CA THR A 398 -13.86 4.74 -39.75
C THR A 398 -14.67 4.33 -38.53
N GLY A 399 -15.95 4.77 -38.48
CA GLY A 399 -16.88 4.43 -37.42
C GLY A 399 -17.20 5.59 -36.48
N ARG A 400 -18.09 5.34 -35.50
CA ARG A 400 -18.58 6.32 -34.53
C ARG A 400 -17.46 6.88 -33.64
N ASP A 401 -16.38 6.11 -33.49
CA ASP A 401 -15.20 6.44 -32.67
C ASP A 401 -13.95 6.65 -33.55
N ALA A 402 -14.10 7.20 -34.76
CA ALA A 402 -12.95 7.54 -35.60
C ALA A 402 -12.06 8.56 -34.88
N ASP A 403 -10.75 8.29 -34.85
CA ASP A 403 -9.79 9.22 -34.22
C ASP A 403 -9.71 10.51 -35.04
N PRO A 404 -9.59 11.69 -34.40
CA PRO A 404 -9.40 12.97 -35.08
C PRO A 404 -8.14 12.95 -35.94
N ALA A 405 -8.05 13.85 -36.90
CA ALA A 405 -6.82 14.03 -37.65
C ALA A 405 -5.67 14.35 -36.68
N LEU A 406 -4.49 13.79 -36.94
CA LEU A 406 -3.30 14.15 -36.20
C LEU A 406 -3.00 15.64 -36.44
N ASP A 407 -2.60 16.38 -35.40
CA ASP A 407 -2.16 17.74 -35.57
C ASP A 407 -0.86 17.73 -36.39
N PRO A 408 -0.78 18.39 -37.53
CA PRO A 408 0.43 18.46 -38.34
C PRO A 408 1.61 19.10 -37.60
N ALA A 409 1.33 19.89 -36.54
CA ALA A 409 2.34 20.49 -35.69
C ALA A 409 2.94 19.55 -34.67
N ASP A 410 2.38 18.34 -34.50
CA ASP A 410 2.90 17.33 -33.57
C ASP A 410 3.98 16.48 -34.25
N GLU A 411 5.23 16.97 -34.23
CA GLU A 411 6.39 16.32 -34.83
C GLU A 411 6.59 14.88 -34.36
N ALA A 412 6.08 14.53 -33.18
CA ALA A 412 6.15 13.17 -32.63
C ALA A 412 5.45 12.14 -33.50
N PHE A 413 4.47 12.56 -34.29
CA PHE A 413 3.62 11.69 -35.13
C PHE A 413 3.82 11.94 -36.62
N ALA A 414 4.73 12.85 -36.98
CA ALA A 414 5.01 13.19 -38.36
C ALA A 414 5.47 11.95 -39.15
N GLY A 415 4.60 11.45 -40.02
CA GLY A 415 4.84 10.27 -40.86
C GLY A 415 4.22 8.96 -40.37
N ASP A 416 3.61 8.88 -39.19
CA ASP A 416 2.93 7.66 -38.72
C ASP A 416 1.39 7.79 -38.79
N GLU A 417 0.85 7.77 -40.02
CA GLU A 417 -0.61 7.82 -40.24
C GLU A 417 -1.39 6.62 -39.66
N GLN A 418 -0.70 5.57 -39.24
CA GLN A 418 -1.31 4.32 -38.79
C GLN A 418 -1.53 4.25 -37.28
N PHE A 419 -0.75 5.00 -36.49
CA PHE A 419 -0.77 4.93 -35.03
C PHE A 419 -1.11 6.29 -34.41
N VAL A 420 -1.68 6.23 -33.21
CA VAL A 420 -1.98 7.37 -32.33
C VAL A 420 -1.58 7.00 -30.91
N PRO A 421 -1.36 7.99 -30.01
CA PRO A 421 -1.11 7.72 -28.59
C PRO A 421 -2.17 6.81 -28.00
N SER A 422 -1.71 5.87 -27.16
CA SER A 422 -2.64 5.04 -26.39
C SER A 422 -3.23 5.84 -25.22
N THR A 423 -4.39 5.41 -24.73
CA THR A 423 -4.97 5.98 -23.50
C THR A 423 -4.00 5.89 -22.31
N ALA A 424 -3.20 4.80 -22.27
CA ALA A 424 -2.19 4.61 -21.23
C ALA A 424 -1.09 5.68 -21.29
N ALA A 425 -0.63 6.06 -22.47
CA ALA A 425 0.38 7.13 -22.63
C ALA A 425 -0.15 8.50 -22.18
N VAL A 426 -1.35 8.87 -22.66
CA VAL A 426 -1.99 10.14 -22.29
C VAL A 426 -2.22 10.20 -20.78
N LYS A 427 -2.71 9.11 -20.20
CA LYS A 427 -2.96 9.03 -18.76
C LYS A 427 -1.67 9.13 -17.97
N LEU A 428 -0.62 8.40 -18.33
CA LEU A 428 0.66 8.44 -17.64
C LEU A 428 1.23 9.87 -17.60
N LEU A 429 1.26 10.59 -18.72
CA LEU A 429 1.75 11.97 -18.75
C LEU A 429 0.88 12.90 -17.91
N SER A 430 -0.44 12.75 -17.94
CA SER A 430 -1.36 13.51 -17.08
C SER A 430 -1.11 13.25 -15.60
N GLU A 431 -0.89 12.01 -15.21
CA GLU A 431 -0.60 11.65 -13.82
C GLU A 431 0.78 12.16 -13.36
N LEU A 432 1.78 12.17 -14.25
CA LEU A 432 3.08 12.80 -13.98
C LEU A 432 2.94 14.29 -13.69
N GLU A 433 2.13 15.02 -14.49
CA GLU A 433 1.88 16.44 -14.24
C GLU A 433 1.19 16.69 -12.89
N LYS A 434 0.18 15.90 -12.54
CA LYS A 434 -0.49 15.99 -11.23
C LYS A 434 0.48 15.68 -10.08
N ALA A 435 1.40 14.74 -10.28
CA ALA A 435 2.35 14.35 -9.26
C ALA A 435 3.35 15.46 -8.89
N LYS A 436 3.66 16.39 -9.79
CA LYS A 436 4.60 17.51 -9.56
C LYS A 436 4.23 18.40 -8.36
N THR A 437 2.95 18.46 -8.00
CA THR A 437 2.43 19.33 -6.93
C THR A 437 2.03 18.58 -5.66
N LYS A 438 2.30 17.28 -5.57
CA LYS A 438 2.03 16.50 -4.36
C LYS A 438 2.86 16.97 -3.18
N ASP A 439 2.45 16.58 -1.98
CA ASP A 439 3.05 17.00 -0.72
C ASP A 439 4.55 16.68 -0.63
N LEU A 440 5.32 17.53 0.01
CA LEU A 440 6.77 17.38 0.19
C LEU A 440 7.14 16.03 0.82
N TRP A 441 6.36 15.54 1.80
CA TRP A 441 6.65 14.25 2.42
C TRP A 441 6.57 13.08 1.42
N ARG A 442 5.67 13.15 0.44
CA ARG A 442 5.57 12.14 -0.62
C ARG A 442 6.78 12.18 -1.55
N MET A 443 7.28 13.38 -1.84
CA MET A 443 8.54 13.56 -2.59
C MET A 443 9.72 12.94 -1.86
N LEU A 444 9.83 13.14 -0.54
CA LEU A 444 10.89 12.53 0.27
C LEU A 444 10.82 10.99 0.25
N VAL A 445 9.62 10.42 0.32
CA VAL A 445 9.45 8.96 0.18
C VAL A 445 9.83 8.48 -1.22
N ALA A 446 9.44 9.23 -2.27
CA ALA A 446 9.74 8.89 -3.66
C ALA A 446 11.25 8.84 -3.96
N LEU A 447 12.05 9.68 -3.31
CA LEU A 447 13.51 9.68 -3.43
C LEU A 447 14.19 8.40 -2.89
N SER A 448 13.45 7.47 -2.28
CA SER A 448 13.96 6.18 -1.77
C SER A 448 15.15 6.31 -0.81
N ILE A 449 15.21 7.38 -0.02
CA ILE A 449 16.25 7.58 0.98
C ILE A 449 16.14 6.48 2.05
N ARG A 450 17.25 5.81 2.33
CA ARG A 450 17.24 4.70 3.27
C ARG A 450 16.73 5.16 4.65
N HIS A 451 15.89 4.36 5.28
CA HIS A 451 15.24 4.62 6.57
C HIS A 451 14.23 5.78 6.58
N VAL A 452 14.09 6.56 5.51
CA VAL A 452 13.08 7.61 5.40
C VAL A 452 11.77 7.01 4.85
N GLY A 453 10.94 6.54 5.77
CA GLY A 453 9.57 6.11 5.46
C GLY A 453 8.56 7.24 5.64
N PRO A 454 7.25 6.99 5.41
CA PRO A 454 6.21 8.04 5.49
C PRO A 454 6.18 8.82 6.82
N VAL A 455 6.44 8.16 7.95
CA VAL A 455 6.45 8.81 9.28
C VAL A 455 7.58 9.83 9.38
N ALA A 456 8.81 9.41 9.09
CA ALA A 456 9.97 10.31 9.12
C ALA A 456 9.87 11.40 8.06
N ALA A 457 9.37 11.06 6.86
CA ALA A 457 9.18 12.02 5.77
C ALA A 457 8.18 13.13 6.15
N ARG A 458 7.05 12.77 6.80
CA ARG A 458 6.07 13.75 7.30
C ARG A 458 6.69 14.65 8.37
N ALA A 459 7.41 14.09 9.34
CA ALA A 459 8.06 14.84 10.39
C ALA A 459 9.10 15.85 9.82
N LEU A 460 9.94 15.39 8.89
CA LEU A 460 10.92 16.24 8.21
C LEU A 460 10.25 17.35 7.38
N ALA A 461 9.23 17.01 6.60
CA ALA A 461 8.50 17.97 5.79
C ALA A 461 7.84 19.06 6.65
N SER A 462 7.15 18.67 7.73
CA SER A 462 6.49 19.60 8.65
C SER A 462 7.46 20.48 9.41
N TYR A 463 8.67 19.96 9.75
CA TYR A 463 9.65 20.74 10.51
C TYR A 463 10.44 21.70 9.63
N PHE A 464 10.89 21.25 8.45
CA PHE A 464 11.79 22.02 7.59
C PHE A 464 11.09 22.79 6.46
N GLY A 465 9.91 22.35 6.03
CA GLY A 465 9.11 22.98 4.98
C GLY A 465 9.67 22.88 3.56
N SER A 466 10.94 22.53 3.38
CA SER A 466 11.54 22.39 2.04
C SER A 466 12.69 21.39 2.03
N ILE A 467 12.96 20.79 0.87
CA ILE A 467 14.09 19.90 0.68
C ILE A 467 15.43 20.61 0.85
N ASP A 468 15.50 21.89 0.48
CA ASP A 468 16.70 22.71 0.63
C ASP A 468 17.01 23.00 2.10
N ALA A 469 16.00 23.18 2.93
CA ALA A 469 16.18 23.33 4.37
C ALA A 469 16.67 22.00 4.99
N ILE A 470 16.10 20.86 4.60
CA ILE A 470 16.54 19.52 5.03
C ILE A 470 18.01 19.30 4.64
N ARG A 471 18.39 19.62 3.39
CA ARG A 471 19.74 19.44 2.87
C ARG A 471 20.78 20.27 3.61
N ARG A 472 20.42 21.48 4.09
CA ARG A 472 21.32 22.40 4.79
C ARG A 472 21.40 22.16 6.29
N ALA A 473 20.47 21.39 6.84
CA ALA A 473 20.42 21.11 8.26
C ALA A 473 21.62 20.26 8.69
N SER A 474 22.12 20.55 9.89
CA SER A 474 23.13 19.74 10.54
C SER A 474 22.56 18.38 10.99
N ARG A 475 23.45 17.44 11.28
CA ARG A 475 23.08 16.12 11.80
C ARG A 475 22.20 16.24 13.08
N ASP A 476 22.59 17.13 13.97
CA ASP A 476 21.90 17.31 15.26
C ASP A 476 20.51 17.95 15.08
N GLU A 477 20.36 18.89 14.16
CA GLU A 477 19.07 19.47 13.81
C GLU A 477 18.13 18.42 13.19
N LEU A 478 18.64 17.57 12.27
CA LEU A 478 17.87 16.47 11.70
C LEU A 478 17.45 15.46 12.76
N ALA A 479 18.38 15.06 13.64
CA ALA A 479 18.13 14.07 14.69
C ALA A 479 17.22 14.60 15.82
N ALA A 480 17.08 15.92 15.98
CA ALA A 480 16.21 16.54 16.96
C ALA A 480 14.72 16.52 16.55
N VAL A 481 14.41 16.23 15.28
CA VAL A 481 13.03 16.12 14.81
C VAL A 481 12.38 14.85 15.39
N ASP A 482 11.21 14.98 16.00
CA ASP A 482 10.49 13.85 16.59
C ASP A 482 10.21 12.77 15.51
N GLY A 483 10.56 11.52 15.81
CA GLY A 483 10.48 10.41 14.86
C GLY A 483 11.65 10.32 13.86
N VAL A 484 12.67 11.20 13.96
CA VAL A 484 13.91 11.17 13.18
C VAL A 484 15.08 10.97 14.12
N GLY A 485 15.65 9.79 14.19
CA GLY A 485 16.84 9.51 15.02
C GLY A 485 18.14 9.70 14.23
N GLY A 486 19.30 9.55 14.92
CA GLY A 486 20.61 9.71 14.32
C GLY A 486 20.86 8.85 13.07
N ILE A 487 20.31 7.62 13.02
CA ILE A 487 20.44 6.72 11.84
C ILE A 487 19.75 7.33 10.60
N ILE A 488 18.62 7.99 10.77
CA ILE A 488 17.90 8.64 9.66
C ILE A 488 18.63 9.92 9.26
N ALA A 489 19.13 10.68 10.24
CA ALA A 489 19.93 11.89 9.98
C ALA A 489 21.20 11.56 9.17
N ASP A 490 21.94 10.53 9.57
CA ASP A 490 23.13 10.05 8.84
C ASP A 490 22.76 9.61 7.42
N ALA A 491 21.68 8.84 7.25
CA ALA A 491 21.22 8.40 5.94
C ALA A 491 20.82 9.55 5.00
N LEU A 492 20.24 10.63 5.53
CA LEU A 492 19.93 11.85 4.76
C LEU A 492 21.21 12.55 4.30
N ILE A 493 22.16 12.77 5.20
CA ILE A 493 23.44 13.42 4.90
C ILE A 493 24.19 12.63 3.82
N ASP A 494 24.34 11.32 4.00
CA ASP A 494 25.00 10.43 3.06
C ASP A 494 24.31 10.48 1.68
N TRP A 495 22.98 10.50 1.66
CA TRP A 495 22.22 10.55 0.43
C TRP A 495 22.43 11.87 -0.33
N PHE A 496 22.40 13.01 0.35
CA PHE A 496 22.66 14.32 -0.26
C PHE A 496 24.12 14.55 -0.65
N ALA A 497 25.07 13.79 -0.09
CA ALA A 497 26.48 13.86 -0.46
C ALA A 497 26.75 13.27 -1.86
N VAL A 498 25.87 12.43 -2.39
CA VAL A 498 26.02 11.79 -3.70
C VAL A 498 25.54 12.71 -4.82
N ASP A 499 26.42 12.99 -5.80
CA ASP A 499 26.15 13.95 -6.89
C ASP A 499 24.92 13.63 -7.72
N TRP A 500 24.77 12.38 -8.15
CA TRP A 500 23.63 12.00 -8.99
C TRP A 500 22.28 12.01 -8.24
N HIS A 501 22.28 11.94 -6.93
CA HIS A 501 21.07 12.15 -6.12
C HIS A 501 20.63 13.62 -6.16
N ARG A 502 21.60 14.55 -6.11
CA ARG A 502 21.32 15.99 -6.27
C ARG A 502 20.81 16.30 -7.68
N GLU A 503 21.42 15.67 -8.69
CA GLU A 503 20.95 15.77 -10.08
C GLU A 503 19.45 15.39 -10.22
N ILE A 504 18.95 14.37 -9.49
CA ILE A 504 17.54 14.01 -9.50
C ILE A 504 16.68 15.19 -9.05
N ILE A 505 17.02 15.80 -7.90
CA ILE A 505 16.26 16.92 -7.35
C ILE A 505 16.30 18.12 -8.30
N GLU A 506 17.46 18.44 -8.85
CA GLU A 506 17.67 19.54 -9.78
C GLU A 506 16.78 19.37 -11.02
N ARG A 507 16.87 18.21 -11.68
CA ARG A 507 16.07 17.91 -12.89
C ARG A 507 14.58 17.85 -12.62
N TRP A 508 14.17 17.31 -11.46
CA TRP A 508 12.77 17.30 -11.08
C TRP A 508 12.27 18.73 -10.81
N THR A 509 13.08 19.57 -10.17
CA THR A 509 12.77 20.99 -9.95
C THR A 509 12.65 21.75 -11.27
N GLU A 510 13.58 21.57 -12.21
CA GLU A 510 13.54 22.14 -13.56
C GLU A 510 12.29 21.71 -14.32
N ALA A 511 11.84 20.47 -14.13
CA ALA A 511 10.61 19.93 -14.71
C ALA A 511 9.33 20.43 -13.99
N GLY A 512 9.44 21.24 -12.94
CA GLY A 512 8.32 21.84 -12.23
C GLY A 512 7.85 21.09 -10.98
N VAL A 513 8.62 20.10 -10.48
CA VAL A 513 8.30 19.42 -9.22
C VAL A 513 8.51 20.36 -8.05
N ARG A 514 7.52 20.43 -7.17
CA ARG A 514 7.55 21.29 -6.00
C ARG A 514 8.14 20.58 -4.78
N PHE A 515 9.32 21.02 -4.35
CA PHE A 515 10.01 20.51 -3.17
C PHE A 515 9.89 21.41 -1.94
N GLN A 516 8.80 22.17 -1.84
CA GLN A 516 8.55 23.06 -0.71
C GLN A 516 7.07 23.10 -0.36
N ILE A 517 6.78 23.32 0.90
CA ILE A 517 5.44 23.61 1.40
C ILE A 517 5.22 25.12 1.23
N PRO A 518 4.19 25.56 0.46
CA PRO A 518 3.90 26.99 0.31
C PRO A 518 3.68 27.65 1.67
N ASN A 519 4.24 28.84 1.84
CA ASN A 519 4.12 29.67 3.04
C ASN A 519 4.63 29.03 4.34
N HIS A 520 5.46 28.00 4.27
CA HIS A 520 6.06 27.42 5.47
C HIS A 520 7.06 28.43 6.09
N PRO A 521 6.96 28.72 7.40
CA PRO A 521 7.72 29.78 8.06
C PRO A 521 9.22 29.48 8.23
N GLY A 522 9.66 28.27 7.91
CA GLY A 522 11.06 27.82 8.02
C GLY A 522 11.28 26.78 9.13
N PRO A 523 12.52 26.27 9.26
CA PRO A 523 12.85 25.19 10.18
C PRO A 523 12.57 25.58 11.65
N GLY A 524 11.91 24.66 12.37
CA GLY A 524 11.63 24.82 13.80
C GLY A 524 10.61 25.91 14.16
N ALA A 525 10.20 26.72 13.21
CA ALA A 525 9.06 27.56 13.41
C ALA A 525 7.81 26.65 13.44
N ALA A 526 7.10 26.63 14.56
CA ALA A 526 5.70 26.24 14.50
C ALA A 526 5.09 27.05 13.34
N VAL A 527 4.28 26.40 12.51
CA VAL A 527 3.56 27.12 11.45
C VAL A 527 2.78 28.23 12.15
N ALA A 528 3.43 29.39 12.27
CA ALA A 528 2.78 30.59 12.72
C ALA A 528 1.97 31.11 11.52
N VAL A 529 0.91 30.44 11.20
CA VAL A 529 -0.23 31.12 10.66
C VAL A 529 -0.73 31.90 11.87
N GLY A 530 -0.61 33.24 11.84
CA GLY A 530 -1.24 34.08 12.85
C GLY A 530 -2.66 33.60 13.06
N GLY A 531 -2.87 32.82 14.06
CA GLY A 531 -4.11 32.11 14.35
C GLY A 531 -4.43 32.23 15.84
N PRO A 532 -5.65 31.86 16.22
CA PRO A 532 -6.13 31.97 17.60
C PRO A 532 -5.22 31.28 18.65
N LEU A 533 -4.39 30.32 18.21
CA LEU A 533 -3.51 29.50 19.08
C LEU A 533 -2.03 29.83 18.96
N GLU A 534 -1.66 30.99 18.42
CA GLU A 534 -0.25 31.39 18.30
C GLU A 534 0.47 31.34 19.67
N GLY A 535 1.59 30.61 19.72
CA GLY A 535 2.39 30.43 20.95
C GLY A 535 1.81 29.42 21.95
N ILE A 536 0.67 28.80 21.71
CA ILE A 536 -0.02 27.90 22.62
C ILE A 536 0.28 26.44 22.28
N THR A 537 0.64 25.65 23.27
CA THR A 537 0.87 24.22 23.16
C THR A 537 -0.36 23.45 23.66
N VAL A 538 -0.98 22.66 22.76
CA VAL A 538 -2.17 21.86 23.07
C VAL A 538 -1.85 20.37 22.91
N VAL A 539 -2.30 19.57 23.87
CA VAL A 539 -2.31 18.10 23.77
C VAL A 539 -3.75 17.65 23.57
N ALA A 540 -4.03 16.98 22.45
CA ALA A 540 -5.30 16.32 22.22
C ALA A 540 -5.22 14.84 22.66
N THR A 541 -6.21 14.37 23.43
CA THR A 541 -6.25 12.99 23.95
C THR A 541 -7.69 12.52 24.14
N GLY A 542 -7.93 11.21 24.00
CA GLY A 542 -9.29 10.68 23.97
C GLY A 542 -10.04 10.99 22.66
N SER A 543 -11.31 10.71 22.63
CA SER A 543 -12.18 11.02 21.49
C SER A 543 -12.72 12.44 21.60
N LEU A 544 -12.26 13.32 20.73
CA LEU A 544 -12.77 14.69 20.64
C LEU A 544 -13.86 14.74 19.57
N ASP A 545 -15.05 15.17 19.94
CA ASP A 545 -16.20 15.19 19.04
C ASP A 545 -15.94 16.09 17.82
N GLY A 546 -16.20 15.56 16.62
CA GLY A 546 -15.91 16.25 15.35
C GLY A 546 -14.46 16.12 14.86
N PHE A 547 -13.55 15.47 15.59
CA PHE A 547 -12.15 15.34 15.20
C PHE A 547 -11.66 13.89 15.29
N SER A 548 -11.01 13.41 14.22
CA SER A 548 -10.11 12.27 14.37
C SER A 548 -8.88 12.68 15.19
N ARG A 549 -8.13 11.72 15.71
CA ARG A 549 -6.91 12.03 16.48
C ARG A 549 -5.89 12.87 15.68
N GLU A 550 -5.72 12.54 14.40
CA GLU A 550 -4.86 13.29 13.48
C GLU A 550 -5.53 14.61 13.08
N GLY A 551 -6.84 14.63 12.83
CA GLY A 551 -7.60 15.84 12.56
C GLY A 551 -7.56 16.86 13.70
N ALA A 552 -7.52 16.41 14.96
CA ALA A 552 -7.34 17.32 16.11
C ALA A 552 -5.93 17.94 16.12
N LEU A 553 -4.89 17.18 15.79
CA LEU A 553 -3.53 17.70 15.68
C LEU A 553 -3.40 18.69 14.51
N GLU A 554 -3.99 18.36 13.36
CA GLU A 554 -4.02 19.23 12.18
C GLU A 554 -4.79 20.53 12.48
N ALA A 555 -5.92 20.45 13.17
CA ALA A 555 -6.71 21.61 13.55
C ALA A 555 -5.96 22.54 14.52
N ILE A 556 -5.22 21.99 15.51
CA ILE A 556 -4.34 22.78 16.39
C ILE A 556 -3.28 23.52 15.57
N MET A 557 -2.63 22.82 14.64
CA MET A 557 -1.61 23.41 13.78
C MET A 557 -2.19 24.45 12.83
N ALA A 558 -3.34 24.17 12.23
CA ALA A 558 -4.05 25.11 11.35
C ALA A 558 -4.49 26.38 12.09
N ALA A 559 -4.83 26.28 13.39
CA ALA A 559 -5.13 27.41 14.26
C ALA A 559 -3.88 28.16 14.77
N GLY A 560 -2.66 27.79 14.31
CA GLY A 560 -1.40 28.41 14.70
C GLY A 560 -0.80 27.89 16.02
N GLY A 561 -1.37 26.83 16.61
CA GLY A 561 -0.92 26.23 17.85
C GLY A 561 0.12 25.14 17.67
N LYS A 562 0.81 24.78 18.74
CA LYS A 562 1.73 23.65 18.81
C LYS A 562 1.00 22.41 19.30
N ALA A 563 0.80 21.41 18.42
CA ALA A 563 0.27 20.11 18.81
C ALA A 563 1.37 19.27 19.46
N ALA A 564 1.19 18.85 20.72
CA ALA A 564 2.16 18.02 21.42
C ALA A 564 1.64 16.59 21.62
N SER A 565 2.52 15.61 21.43
CA SER A 565 2.19 14.19 21.56
C SER A 565 2.16 13.71 23.02
N SER A 566 2.77 14.47 23.96
CA SER A 566 2.85 14.14 25.39
C SER A 566 2.59 15.33 26.29
N VAL A 567 1.96 15.08 27.43
CA VAL A 567 1.68 16.10 28.45
C VAL A 567 2.95 16.43 29.24
N SER A 568 3.26 17.71 29.37
CA SER A 568 4.39 18.22 30.12
C SER A 568 4.05 19.58 30.77
N LYS A 569 4.91 20.10 31.63
CA LYS A 569 4.76 21.46 32.24
C LYS A 569 4.73 22.61 31.20
N LYS A 570 5.09 22.33 29.96
CA LYS A 570 5.05 23.30 28.84
C LYS A 570 3.74 23.20 28.02
N THR A 571 2.79 22.37 28.45
CA THR A 571 1.48 22.22 27.81
C THR A 571 0.53 23.25 28.41
N ASP A 572 -0.09 24.06 27.56
CA ASP A 572 -1.01 25.12 28.02
C ASP A 572 -2.43 24.57 28.20
N TYR A 573 -2.86 23.72 27.26
CA TYR A 573 -4.18 23.09 27.28
C TYR A 573 -4.10 21.59 26.98
N VAL A 574 -4.94 20.83 27.68
CA VAL A 574 -5.16 19.42 27.36
C VAL A 574 -6.61 19.24 26.96
N ALA A 575 -6.86 19.09 25.66
CA ALA A 575 -8.17 18.73 25.16
C ALA A 575 -8.38 17.24 25.40
N ALA A 576 -9.26 16.92 26.33
CA ALA A 576 -9.51 15.57 26.79
C ALA A 576 -10.96 15.18 26.53
N GLY A 577 -11.15 14.19 25.65
CA GLY A 577 -12.43 13.54 25.44
C GLY A 577 -12.53 12.18 26.16
N PRO A 578 -13.62 11.46 26.00
CA PRO A 578 -13.75 10.09 26.51
C PRO A 578 -12.56 9.22 26.13
N GLY A 579 -12.02 8.45 27.08
CA GLY A 579 -10.85 7.61 26.87
C GLY A 579 -9.50 8.32 26.87
N ALA A 580 -9.38 9.51 27.46
CA ALA A 580 -8.14 10.29 27.52
C ALA A 580 -7.01 9.63 28.34
N GLY A 581 -7.32 8.63 29.16
CA GLY A 581 -6.38 7.71 29.81
C GLY A 581 -5.25 8.39 30.63
N SER A 582 -4.05 7.82 30.55
CA SER A 582 -2.87 8.28 31.33
C SER A 582 -2.45 9.73 31.06
N LYS A 583 -2.81 10.32 29.94
CA LYS A 583 -2.50 11.71 29.63
C LYS A 583 -3.37 12.68 30.42
N LEU A 584 -4.66 12.33 30.62
CA LEU A 584 -5.58 13.09 31.47
C LEU A 584 -5.09 13.08 32.92
N ALA A 585 -4.81 11.89 33.48
CA ALA A 585 -4.30 11.76 34.84
C ALA A 585 -2.99 12.55 35.04
N LYS A 586 -2.12 12.56 34.02
CA LYS A 586 -0.88 13.35 34.06
C LYS A 586 -1.14 14.85 33.97
N ALA A 587 -2.15 15.27 33.21
CA ALA A 587 -2.54 16.69 33.15
C ALA A 587 -3.11 17.17 34.49
N GLU A 588 -3.94 16.38 35.15
CA GLU A 588 -4.46 16.62 36.48
C GLU A 588 -3.35 16.71 37.51
N ALA A 589 -2.42 15.75 37.50
CA ALA A 589 -1.25 15.75 38.41
C ALA A 589 -0.32 16.96 38.23
N LEU A 590 -0.28 17.55 37.03
CA LEU A 590 0.50 18.75 36.72
C LEU A 590 -0.30 20.06 36.87
N GLY A 591 -1.60 19.99 37.22
CA GLY A 591 -2.48 21.15 37.36
C GLY A 591 -2.70 21.94 36.08
N LEU A 592 -2.70 21.26 34.93
CA LEU A 592 -2.86 21.88 33.60
C LEU A 592 -4.34 22.16 33.32
N ARG A 593 -4.61 23.13 32.47
CA ARG A 593 -5.98 23.45 32.04
C ARG A 593 -6.51 22.36 31.08
N ILE A 594 -7.48 21.60 31.57
CA ILE A 594 -8.15 20.53 30.82
C ILE A 594 -9.43 21.10 30.24
N ILE A 595 -9.68 20.82 28.94
CA ILE A 595 -10.84 21.28 28.19
C ILE A 595 -11.53 20.09 27.50
N ASP A 596 -12.85 20.15 27.39
CA ASP A 596 -13.63 19.17 26.67
C ASP A 596 -13.66 19.40 25.14
N ALA A 597 -14.36 18.55 24.39
CA ALA A 597 -14.42 18.64 22.92
C ALA A 597 -15.10 19.92 22.42
N ALA A 598 -16.13 20.42 23.11
CA ALA A 598 -16.82 21.66 22.75
C ALA A 598 -15.94 22.88 23.01
N GLN A 599 -15.26 22.89 24.15
CA GLN A 599 -14.27 23.90 24.50
C GLN A 599 -13.07 23.85 23.55
N PHE A 600 -12.66 22.65 23.10
CA PHE A 600 -11.59 22.50 22.13
C PHE A 600 -11.96 23.12 20.77
N ALA A 601 -13.17 22.92 20.27
CA ALA A 601 -13.65 23.57 19.04
C ALA A 601 -13.64 25.11 19.18
N ARG A 602 -14.09 25.65 20.34
CA ARG A 602 -14.06 27.08 20.63
C ARG A 602 -12.63 27.62 20.76
N LEU A 603 -11.73 26.82 21.37
CA LEU A 603 -10.32 27.18 21.49
C LEU A 603 -9.67 27.30 20.10
N LEU A 604 -9.98 26.39 19.16
CA LEU A 604 -9.48 26.44 17.77
C LEU A 604 -9.99 27.66 17.02
N GLU A 605 -11.25 28.08 17.25
CA GLU A 605 -11.89 29.19 16.51
C GLU A 605 -11.55 30.56 17.11
N PHE A 606 -11.56 30.69 18.42
CA PHE A 606 -11.47 31.99 19.11
C PHE A 606 -10.21 32.13 20.01
N GLY A 607 -9.38 31.09 20.09
CA GLY A 607 -8.23 31.06 21.01
C GLY A 607 -8.64 30.97 22.48
N PRO A 608 -7.72 31.26 23.43
CA PRO A 608 -7.98 31.24 24.87
C PRO A 608 -9.18 32.09 25.31
N ALA A 609 -9.39 33.24 24.66
CA ALA A 609 -10.50 34.13 24.96
C ALA A 609 -11.88 33.47 24.72
N GLY A 610 -11.95 32.49 23.81
CA GLY A 610 -13.16 31.70 23.57
C GLY A 610 -13.56 30.74 24.69
N LEU A 611 -12.68 30.46 25.64
CA LEU A 611 -12.94 29.58 26.77
C LEU A 611 -13.49 30.32 28.00
N ASP A 612 -13.37 31.64 28.04
CA ASP A 612 -13.78 32.48 29.17
C ASP A 612 -15.12 33.20 28.89
N ALA A 613 -15.70 32.95 27.70
CA ALA A 613 -17.01 33.43 27.26
C ALA A 613 -18.05 32.24 27.32
#